data_6adde3afcd6a6d868b36243e9e954aec
#
_entry.id   6adde3afcd6a6d868b36243e9e954aec
#
_cell.length_a   1.000
_cell.length_b   1.000
_cell.length_c   1.000
_cell.angle_alpha   90.00
_cell.angle_beta   90.00
_cell.angle_gamma   90.00
#
_symmetry.space_group_name_H-M   'P 1'
#
loop_
_entity.id
_entity.type
_entity.pdbx_description
1 polymer ?
#
loop_
_entity_poly.entity_id
_entity_poly.type
_entity_poly.pdbx_seq_one_letter_code
_entity_poly.pdbx_strand_id
1 'polypeptide(L)'
;MRRRWLVGTVALALLLAACGGGDEEGGGAGGGAERQYKLTLIQGVKGDQFYVTMQCGAQEAAAAAGATLEVTAPDEFDASLQSPIVRAVTAKKPDAILVAPTDTQAMIPALTEAKAAGIKLIFVDTTTENGAELAESEIASDNEEGGREAARALAELTGGKGSVLVINVKPGISTTDARAKGFEEEIKKTPGLKYIGQEYSNDKPEIAASKATAALAAHPDLVGIFGTNLFSAEGAATGLRSAGASKKVKIVGFDAGPKQVEDLEQGIVQALIAQKPADIGKAGVEQAIAALKGEPVQKKIGTGFVVVTKDNMNDPDVQPFLYKSSC
;
A
#
# COMPACT_ATOMS: atom_id res chain seq x y z
N MET A 1 78.92 -10.98 39.72
CA MET A 1 79.34 -9.79 40.52
C MET A 1 78.05 -9.13 41.00
N ARG A 2 77.62 -9.32 42.26
CA ARG A 2 77.68 -8.32 43.36
C ARG A 2 76.96 -7.01 43.01
N ARG A 3 75.92 -6.50 43.71
CA ARG A 3 75.55 -6.36 45.15
C ARG A 3 74.12 -5.75 45.13
N ARG A 4 73.14 -6.20 45.82
CA ARG A 4 72.71 -6.01 47.26
C ARG A 4 72.20 -4.60 47.64
N TRP A 5 70.96 -4.63 48.24
CA TRP A 5 70.39 -3.97 49.39
C TRP A 5 69.72 -2.61 49.14
N LEU A 6 68.63 -2.16 49.74
CA LEU A 6 67.97 -2.30 51.11
C LEU A 6 66.51 -1.81 50.93
N VAL A 7 65.50 -2.48 51.33
CA VAL A 7 64.75 -2.45 52.62
C VAL A 7 64.45 -1.04 53.19
N GLY A 8 63.18 -0.71 53.33
CA GLY A 8 62.67 0.46 54.08
C GLY A 8 61.18 0.28 54.34
N THR A 9 60.82 -0.37 55.44
CA THR A 9 59.52 -0.47 56.09
C THR A 9 59.32 0.70 57.04
N VAL A 10 58.12 1.30 57.14
CA VAL A 10 57.50 1.96 58.32
C VAL A 10 56.04 2.23 57.92
N ALA A 11 55.07 1.53 58.46
CA ALA A 11 54.27 1.62 59.68
C ALA A 11 53.16 2.67 59.67
N LEU A 12 51.94 2.19 59.60
CA LEU A 12 50.81 2.19 60.50
C LEU A 12 50.41 3.55 61.14
N ALA A 13 49.17 3.98 60.73
CA ALA A 13 48.31 4.70 61.71
C ALA A 13 46.81 4.48 61.28
N LEU A 14 46.12 3.74 62.12
CA LEU A 14 44.66 3.64 62.20
C LEU A 14 44.12 4.93 62.85
N LEU A 15 43.05 5.49 62.25
CA LEU A 15 42.11 6.31 63.03
C LEU A 15 40.67 5.96 62.53
N LEU A 16 39.96 5.32 63.43
CA LEU A 16 38.52 5.13 63.46
C LEU A 16 37.84 6.47 63.80
N ALA A 17 36.87 6.89 62.98
CA ALA A 17 35.81 7.75 63.51
C ALA A 17 34.47 7.26 62.79
N ALA A 18 33.59 6.80 63.64
CA ALA A 18 32.23 6.39 63.33
C ALA A 18 31.28 7.60 63.35
N CYS A 19 30.13 7.37 62.75
CA CYS A 19 28.80 7.98 62.90
C CYS A 19 28.30 8.87 61.79
N GLY A 20 27.13 8.44 61.25
CA GLY A 20 26.14 9.32 60.74
C GLY A 20 25.36 8.70 59.51
N GLY A 21 24.21 8.09 59.81
CA GLY A 21 23.33 7.52 58.83
C GLY A 21 22.72 8.54 57.87
N GLY A 22 22.29 8.04 56.75
CA GLY A 22 21.53 8.72 55.72
C GLY A 22 21.30 7.74 54.59
N ASP A 23 20.22 6.94 54.70
CA ASP A 23 19.68 6.20 53.57
C ASP A 23 19.13 7.19 52.56
N GLU A 24 19.84 7.44 51.45
CA GLU A 24 19.27 7.95 50.20
C GLU A 24 19.41 6.86 49.19
N GLU A 25 18.32 6.07 49.02
CA GLU A 25 18.05 5.31 47.82
C GLU A 25 17.95 6.29 46.64
N GLY A 26 19.06 6.63 46.04
CA GLY A 26 19.14 7.24 44.73
C GLY A 26 18.77 6.18 43.69
N GLY A 27 17.46 5.95 43.53
CA GLY A 27 16.93 5.25 42.37
C GLY A 27 17.34 6.01 41.13
N GLY A 28 18.46 5.64 40.52
CA GLY A 28 18.81 6.01 39.16
C GLY A 28 17.79 5.45 38.24
N ALA A 29 16.77 6.25 37.91
CA ALA A 29 15.96 6.01 36.71
C ALA A 29 16.91 6.09 35.52
N GLY A 30 17.46 4.93 35.15
CA GLY A 30 18.08 4.74 33.86
C GLY A 30 17.01 4.97 32.79
N GLY A 31 16.91 6.19 32.28
CA GLY A 31 16.24 6.47 31.04
C GLY A 31 17.00 5.70 29.95
N GLY A 32 16.61 4.43 29.73
CA GLY A 32 17.04 3.69 28.57
C GLY A 32 16.59 4.49 27.36
N ALA A 33 17.54 4.96 26.54
CA ALA A 33 17.22 5.56 25.27
C ALA A 33 16.28 4.58 24.54
N GLU A 34 15.03 5.00 24.30
CA GLU A 34 14.06 4.17 23.55
C GLU A 34 14.72 3.76 22.25
N ARG A 35 14.77 2.45 21.99
CA ARG A 35 15.38 1.91 20.78
C ARG A 35 14.65 2.48 19.57
N GLN A 36 15.35 3.25 18.75
CA GLN A 36 14.79 3.74 17.48
C GLN A 36 14.68 2.59 16.49
N TYR A 37 13.46 2.23 16.12
CA TYR A 37 13.22 1.21 15.12
C TYR A 37 13.50 1.70 13.69
N LYS A 38 14.03 0.80 12.86
CA LYS A 38 14.34 1.04 11.45
C LYS A 38 13.33 0.29 10.58
N LEU A 39 12.48 1.02 9.90
CA LEU A 39 11.46 0.49 9.01
C LEU A 39 11.83 0.77 7.56
N THR A 40 11.41 -0.11 6.66
CA THR A 40 11.48 0.13 5.21
C THR A 40 10.12 -0.13 4.59
N LEU A 41 9.61 0.84 3.80
CA LEU A 41 8.44 0.68 2.95
C LEU A 41 8.90 0.35 1.52
N ILE A 42 8.49 -0.82 1.02
CA ILE A 42 8.69 -1.25 -0.37
C ILE A 42 7.35 -1.14 -1.07
N GLN A 43 7.18 -0.10 -1.88
CA GLN A 43 5.97 0.14 -2.65
C GLN A 43 5.85 -0.82 -3.84
N GLY A 44 4.64 -0.92 -4.44
CA GLY A 44 4.41 -1.75 -5.62
C GLY A 44 5.05 -1.17 -6.88
N VAL A 45 4.97 0.15 -7.06
CA VAL A 45 5.57 0.87 -8.19
C VAL A 45 5.88 2.31 -7.81
N LYS A 46 6.89 2.87 -8.45
CA LYS A 46 7.30 4.26 -8.27
C LYS A 46 6.39 5.21 -9.03
N GLY A 47 6.03 6.32 -8.38
CA GLY A 47 5.34 7.45 -9.03
C GLY A 47 3.81 7.33 -9.09
N ASP A 48 3.23 6.22 -8.68
CA ASP A 48 1.79 6.09 -8.52
C ASP A 48 1.33 6.89 -7.29
N GLN A 49 0.32 7.75 -7.45
CA GLN A 49 -0.18 8.64 -6.39
C GLN A 49 -0.85 7.88 -5.24
N PHE A 50 -1.34 6.66 -5.47
CA PHE A 50 -1.77 5.77 -4.40
C PHE A 50 -0.61 5.50 -3.44
N TYR A 51 0.52 5.04 -3.96
CA TYR A 51 1.71 4.75 -3.15
C TYR A 51 2.36 5.99 -2.57
N VAL A 52 2.32 7.13 -3.26
CA VAL A 52 2.76 8.42 -2.71
C VAL A 52 1.92 8.78 -1.48
N THR A 53 0.59 8.66 -1.57
CA THR A 53 -0.31 8.97 -0.46
C THR A 53 -0.14 7.99 0.70
N MET A 54 0.05 6.70 0.42
CA MET A 54 0.35 5.67 1.42
C MET A 54 1.67 5.97 2.15
N GLN A 55 2.70 6.38 1.40
CA GLN A 55 3.97 6.82 1.97
C GLN A 55 3.79 7.98 2.94
N CYS A 56 2.96 8.99 2.62
CA CYS A 56 2.73 10.13 3.51
C CYS A 56 2.18 9.68 4.87
N GLY A 57 1.17 8.80 4.86
CA GLY A 57 0.61 8.24 6.11
C GLY A 57 1.63 7.40 6.89
N ALA A 58 2.45 6.60 6.19
CA ALA A 58 3.50 5.82 6.82
C ALA A 58 4.60 6.70 7.44
N GLN A 59 5.01 7.78 6.76
CA GLN A 59 6.02 8.72 7.27
C GLN A 59 5.52 9.46 8.52
N GLU A 60 4.26 9.91 8.51
CA GLU A 60 3.64 10.54 9.67
C GLU A 60 3.61 9.61 10.88
N ALA A 61 3.16 8.37 10.69
CA ALA A 61 3.11 7.38 11.76
C ALA A 61 4.51 6.98 12.27
N ALA A 62 5.50 6.84 11.38
CA ALA A 62 6.87 6.53 11.77
C ALA A 62 7.48 7.66 12.59
N ALA A 63 7.28 8.91 12.19
CA ALA A 63 7.73 10.09 12.95
C ALA A 63 7.07 10.15 14.34
N ALA A 64 5.76 9.91 14.43
CA ALA A 64 5.03 9.87 15.70
C ALA A 64 5.52 8.75 16.64
N ALA A 65 5.97 7.62 16.07
CA ALA A 65 6.54 6.50 16.84
C ALA A 65 8.05 6.63 17.13
N GLY A 66 8.71 7.72 16.73
CA GLY A 66 10.16 7.88 16.87
C GLY A 66 10.98 6.89 16.03
N ALA A 67 10.38 6.29 15.01
CA ALA A 67 11.03 5.34 14.11
C ALA A 67 11.59 6.04 12.85
N THR A 68 12.58 5.42 12.21
CA THR A 68 13.02 5.83 10.85
C THR A 68 12.29 5.01 9.81
N LEU A 69 11.93 5.63 8.68
CA LEU A 69 11.32 4.97 7.54
C LEU A 69 12.11 5.27 6.26
N GLU A 70 12.76 4.25 5.69
CA GLU A 70 13.26 4.29 4.33
C GLU A 70 12.14 3.90 3.36
N VAL A 71 12.10 4.50 2.16
CA VAL A 71 11.13 4.17 1.12
C VAL A 71 11.84 3.80 -0.17
N THR A 72 11.39 2.73 -0.82
CA THR A 72 11.88 2.31 -2.12
C THR A 72 10.76 1.67 -2.94
N ALA A 73 10.94 1.60 -4.25
CA ALA A 73 9.97 1.01 -5.16
C ALA A 73 10.66 0.51 -6.44
N PRO A 74 10.12 -0.50 -7.11
CA PRO A 74 10.51 -0.83 -8.48
C PRO A 74 9.98 0.22 -9.47
N ASP A 75 10.61 0.33 -10.64
CA ASP A 75 10.17 1.26 -11.69
C ASP A 75 8.90 0.77 -12.44
N GLU A 76 8.62 -0.52 -12.41
CA GLU A 76 7.39 -1.13 -12.93
C GLU A 76 6.78 -2.06 -11.87
N PHE A 77 5.46 -2.26 -11.92
CA PHE A 77 4.74 -3.19 -11.02
C PHE A 77 5.06 -4.64 -11.43
N ASP A 78 6.28 -5.09 -11.08
CA ASP A 78 6.82 -6.38 -11.52
C ASP A 78 7.67 -7.08 -10.46
N ALA A 79 7.39 -8.38 -10.23
CA ALA A 79 8.06 -9.20 -9.23
C ALA A 79 9.55 -9.43 -9.53
N SER A 80 9.94 -9.46 -10.81
CA SER A 80 11.36 -9.63 -11.19
C SER A 80 12.19 -8.40 -10.84
N LEU A 81 11.56 -7.22 -10.82
CA LEU A 81 12.17 -5.96 -10.39
C LEU A 81 12.07 -5.75 -8.87
N GLN A 82 10.97 -6.20 -8.24
CA GLN A 82 10.77 -6.01 -6.80
C GLN A 82 11.56 -7.01 -5.96
N SER A 83 11.70 -8.27 -6.38
CA SER A 83 12.43 -9.30 -5.62
C SER A 83 13.89 -8.94 -5.30
N PRO A 84 14.69 -8.37 -6.22
CA PRO A 84 16.04 -7.88 -5.91
C PRO A 84 16.02 -6.74 -4.88
N ILE A 85 15.01 -5.86 -4.90
CA ILE A 85 14.86 -4.78 -3.93
C ILE A 85 14.60 -5.36 -2.53
N VAL A 86 13.68 -6.33 -2.41
CA VAL A 86 13.42 -7.03 -1.13
C VAL A 86 14.71 -7.65 -0.58
N ARG A 87 15.49 -8.35 -1.39
CA ARG A 87 16.77 -8.93 -0.97
C ARG A 87 17.80 -7.88 -0.56
N ALA A 88 17.91 -6.78 -1.30
CA ALA A 88 18.82 -5.69 -0.97
C ALA A 88 18.42 -5.00 0.35
N VAL A 89 17.13 -4.81 0.60
CA VAL A 89 16.61 -4.30 1.86
C VAL A 89 16.85 -5.31 2.99
N THR A 90 16.62 -6.59 2.75
CA THR A 90 16.90 -7.67 3.73
C THR A 90 18.36 -7.66 4.18
N ALA A 91 19.30 -7.45 3.25
CA ALA A 91 20.73 -7.36 3.57
C ALA A 91 21.09 -6.16 4.48
N LYS A 92 20.32 -5.07 4.45
CA LYS A 92 20.45 -3.92 5.36
C LYS A 92 19.94 -4.19 6.78
N LYS A 93 19.18 -5.29 6.97
CA LYS A 93 18.61 -5.72 8.25
C LYS A 93 17.76 -4.64 8.95
N PRO A 94 16.72 -4.08 8.31
CA PRO A 94 15.75 -3.27 9.03
C PRO A 94 15.03 -4.12 10.08
N ASP A 95 14.42 -3.48 11.07
CA ASP A 95 13.62 -4.19 12.08
C ASP A 95 12.30 -4.74 11.49
N ALA A 96 11.69 -3.97 10.57
CA ALA A 96 10.52 -4.42 9.82
C ALA A 96 10.51 -3.89 8.38
N ILE A 97 9.84 -4.64 7.50
CA ILE A 97 9.55 -4.26 6.12
C ILE A 97 8.03 -4.20 5.95
N LEU A 98 7.53 -3.02 5.55
CA LEU A 98 6.22 -2.87 4.98
C LEU A 98 6.35 -3.08 3.49
N VAL A 99 5.59 -3.95 2.88
CA VAL A 99 5.73 -4.26 1.45
C VAL A 99 4.38 -4.45 0.78
N ALA A 100 4.25 -3.91 -0.44
CA ALA A 100 3.16 -4.21 -1.36
C ALA A 100 3.65 -5.24 -2.39
N PRO A 101 3.44 -6.56 -2.18
CA PRO A 101 3.91 -7.58 -3.12
C PRO A 101 3.31 -7.41 -4.52
N THR A 102 4.16 -7.39 -5.55
CA THR A 102 3.74 -7.15 -6.94
C THR A 102 3.21 -8.39 -7.66
N ASP A 103 3.23 -9.54 -7.00
CA ASP A 103 2.68 -10.80 -7.49
C ASP A 103 2.41 -11.75 -6.32
N THR A 104 1.27 -12.47 -6.39
CA THR A 104 0.83 -13.34 -5.28
C THR A 104 1.70 -14.57 -5.07
N GLN A 105 2.44 -15.03 -6.06
CA GLN A 105 3.28 -16.23 -6.01
C GLN A 105 4.78 -15.89 -6.16
N ALA A 106 5.12 -15.09 -7.16
CA ALA A 106 6.51 -14.82 -7.51
C ALA A 106 7.28 -14.06 -6.42
N MET A 107 6.58 -13.34 -5.52
CA MET A 107 7.22 -12.64 -4.40
C MET A 107 7.50 -13.52 -3.18
N ILE A 108 6.87 -14.71 -3.06
CA ILE A 108 6.99 -15.61 -1.90
C ILE A 108 8.46 -15.93 -1.56
N PRO A 109 9.35 -16.31 -2.50
CA PRO A 109 10.72 -16.68 -2.14
C PRO A 109 11.50 -15.54 -1.48
N ALA A 110 11.47 -14.33 -2.04
CA ALA A 110 12.19 -13.18 -1.49
C ALA A 110 11.65 -12.75 -0.11
N LEU A 111 10.34 -12.81 0.08
CA LEU A 111 9.70 -12.50 1.36
C LEU A 111 9.97 -13.58 2.41
N THR A 112 10.03 -14.85 2.01
CA THR A 112 10.44 -15.94 2.91
C THR A 112 11.89 -15.77 3.38
N GLU A 113 12.80 -15.36 2.49
CA GLU A 113 14.19 -15.03 2.83
C GLU A 113 14.25 -13.89 3.87
N ALA A 114 13.46 -12.83 3.69
CA ALA A 114 13.39 -11.71 4.62
C ALA A 114 12.85 -12.13 6.01
N LYS A 115 11.79 -12.92 6.04
CA LYS A 115 11.25 -13.49 7.29
C LYS A 115 12.27 -14.39 8.01
N ALA A 116 12.96 -15.26 7.27
CA ALA A 116 14.00 -16.14 7.81
C ALA A 116 15.20 -15.36 8.39
N ALA A 117 15.45 -14.14 7.88
CA ALA A 117 16.44 -13.22 8.44
C ALA A 117 15.99 -12.53 9.74
N GLY A 118 14.80 -12.84 10.24
CA GLY A 118 14.23 -12.29 11.47
C GLY A 118 13.53 -10.94 11.33
N ILE A 119 13.32 -10.47 10.10
CA ILE A 119 12.66 -9.19 9.81
C ILE A 119 11.14 -9.38 9.93
N LYS A 120 10.44 -8.45 10.62
CA LYS A 120 8.99 -8.42 10.68
C LYS A 120 8.43 -7.96 9.35
N LEU A 121 7.51 -8.72 8.76
CA LEU A 121 6.84 -8.38 7.50
C LEU A 121 5.44 -7.87 7.76
N ILE A 122 5.10 -6.74 7.18
CA ILE A 122 3.75 -6.18 7.14
C ILE A 122 3.37 -6.03 5.67
N PHE A 123 2.29 -6.67 5.25
CA PHE A 123 1.78 -6.48 3.90
C PHE A 123 0.82 -5.31 3.87
N VAL A 124 1.06 -4.38 2.97
CA VAL A 124 0.25 -3.18 2.75
C VAL A 124 -0.27 -3.20 1.31
N ASP A 125 -1.56 -2.86 1.12
CA ASP A 125 -2.24 -2.88 -0.15
C ASP A 125 -2.44 -4.29 -0.73
N THR A 126 -1.38 -4.94 -1.16
CA THR A 126 -1.38 -6.27 -1.80
C THR A 126 -0.88 -7.37 -0.86
N THR A 127 -1.17 -8.63 -1.21
CA THR A 127 -0.72 -9.80 -0.45
C THR A 127 -0.21 -10.91 -1.36
N THR A 128 0.34 -11.97 -0.76
CA THR A 128 0.70 -13.23 -1.43
C THR A 128 -0.31 -14.33 -1.09
N GLU A 129 -0.29 -15.45 -1.83
CA GLU A 129 -1.19 -16.60 -1.55
C GLU A 129 -1.04 -17.14 -0.12
N ASN A 130 0.17 -17.07 0.44
CA ASN A 130 0.47 -17.46 1.82
C ASN A 130 0.72 -16.25 2.74
N GLY A 131 0.10 -15.10 2.45
CA GLY A 131 0.31 -13.85 3.18
C GLY A 131 0.12 -13.99 4.70
N ALA A 132 -0.92 -14.70 5.13
CA ALA A 132 -1.20 -14.94 6.54
C ALA A 132 -0.08 -15.69 7.29
N GLU A 133 0.73 -16.50 6.57
CA GLU A 133 1.88 -17.21 7.13
C GLU A 133 3.14 -16.34 7.13
N LEU A 134 3.31 -15.48 6.12
CA LEU A 134 4.50 -14.66 5.95
C LEU A 134 4.43 -13.39 6.79
N ALA A 135 3.33 -12.66 6.73
CA ALA A 135 3.18 -11.36 7.37
C ALA A 135 2.67 -11.44 8.82
N GLU A 136 3.08 -10.48 9.63
CA GLU A 136 2.48 -10.26 10.96
C GLU A 136 1.07 -9.67 10.81
N SER A 137 0.86 -8.80 9.82
CA SER A 137 -0.40 -8.15 9.48
C SER A 137 -0.52 -7.93 7.98
N GLU A 138 -1.77 -7.97 7.47
CA GLU A 138 -2.14 -7.63 6.11
C GLU A 138 -3.15 -6.46 6.16
N ILE A 139 -2.83 -5.32 5.54
CA ILE A 139 -3.66 -4.11 5.54
C ILE A 139 -4.03 -3.77 4.12
N ALA A 140 -5.31 -3.80 3.78
CA ALA A 140 -5.80 -3.50 2.43
C ALA A 140 -7.24 -2.96 2.47
N SER A 141 -7.69 -2.37 1.37
CA SER A 141 -9.10 -2.06 1.16
C SER A 141 -9.90 -3.35 0.89
N ASP A 142 -11.23 -3.31 1.07
CA ASP A 142 -12.11 -4.39 0.62
C ASP A 142 -12.24 -4.33 -0.91
N ASN A 143 -11.27 -4.95 -1.59
CA ASN A 143 -11.11 -4.88 -3.03
C ASN A 143 -12.24 -5.59 -3.79
N GLU A 144 -12.76 -6.70 -3.26
CA GLU A 144 -13.85 -7.42 -3.92
C GLU A 144 -15.16 -6.64 -3.82
N GLU A 145 -15.45 -6.05 -2.66
CA GLU A 145 -16.61 -5.17 -2.51
C GLU A 145 -16.45 -3.88 -3.32
N GLY A 146 -15.26 -3.30 -3.37
CA GLY A 146 -14.97 -2.15 -4.24
C GLY A 146 -15.23 -2.45 -5.72
N GLY A 147 -14.92 -3.66 -6.18
CA GLY A 147 -15.29 -4.14 -7.51
C GLY A 147 -16.80 -4.25 -7.72
N ARG A 148 -17.55 -4.75 -6.72
CA ARG A 148 -19.02 -4.77 -6.77
C ARG A 148 -19.61 -3.37 -6.84
N GLU A 149 -19.10 -2.42 -6.07
CA GLU A 149 -19.54 -1.03 -6.14
C GLU A 149 -19.28 -0.40 -7.51
N ALA A 150 -18.13 -0.68 -8.11
CA ALA A 150 -17.86 -0.24 -9.48
C ALA A 150 -18.88 -0.79 -10.47
N ALA A 151 -19.30 -2.05 -10.32
CA ALA A 151 -20.32 -2.66 -11.18
C ALA A 151 -21.71 -2.03 -10.95
N ARG A 152 -22.10 -1.74 -9.73
CA ARG A 152 -23.37 -1.05 -9.40
C ARG A 152 -23.41 0.34 -10.01
N ALA A 153 -22.34 1.13 -9.79
CA ALA A 153 -22.21 2.45 -10.39
C ALA A 153 -22.29 2.41 -11.92
N LEU A 154 -21.61 1.46 -12.55
CA LEU A 154 -21.62 1.33 -14.01
C LEU A 154 -23.00 0.88 -14.53
N ALA A 155 -23.68 -0.01 -13.82
CA ALA A 155 -25.03 -0.44 -14.17
C ALA A 155 -26.04 0.74 -14.13
N GLU A 156 -25.96 1.58 -13.12
CA GLU A 156 -26.77 2.80 -12.99
C GLU A 156 -26.47 3.79 -14.13
N LEU A 157 -25.19 4.10 -14.34
CA LEU A 157 -24.73 5.04 -15.38
C LEU A 157 -25.11 4.65 -16.80
N THR A 158 -25.24 3.34 -17.08
CA THR A 158 -25.55 2.79 -18.42
C THR A 158 -27.04 2.47 -18.60
N GLY A 159 -27.85 2.63 -17.53
CA GLY A 159 -29.25 2.23 -17.54
C GLY A 159 -29.44 0.70 -17.67
N GLY A 160 -28.43 -0.06 -17.29
CA GLY A 160 -28.46 -1.51 -17.21
C GLY A 160 -28.49 -2.24 -18.57
N LYS A 161 -28.01 -1.63 -19.66
CA LYS A 161 -28.07 -2.22 -21.02
C LYS A 161 -26.79 -1.97 -21.82
N GLY A 162 -26.34 -2.99 -22.56
CA GLY A 162 -25.18 -2.93 -23.44
C GLY A 162 -24.02 -3.80 -22.97
N SER A 163 -22.86 -3.68 -23.62
CA SER A 163 -21.65 -4.42 -23.24
C SER A 163 -20.76 -3.62 -22.31
N VAL A 164 -20.13 -4.30 -21.35
CA VAL A 164 -19.17 -3.71 -20.39
C VAL A 164 -17.89 -4.51 -20.34
N LEU A 165 -16.78 -3.80 -20.19
CA LEU A 165 -15.40 -4.34 -20.17
C LEU A 165 -14.71 -3.99 -18.87
N VAL A 166 -13.83 -4.87 -18.39
CA VAL A 166 -12.82 -4.56 -17.37
C VAL A 166 -11.47 -4.33 -18.05
N ILE A 167 -10.76 -3.27 -17.67
CA ILE A 167 -9.33 -3.10 -17.96
C ILE A 167 -8.59 -3.33 -16.64
N ASN A 168 -7.97 -4.50 -16.54
CA ASN A 168 -7.18 -4.95 -15.39
C ASN A 168 -5.69 -4.69 -15.63
N VAL A 169 -4.86 -4.85 -14.59
CA VAL A 169 -3.40 -4.69 -14.70
C VAL A 169 -2.78 -5.92 -15.37
N LYS A 170 -2.72 -7.02 -14.69
CA LYS A 170 -2.29 -8.35 -15.15
C LYS A 170 -2.76 -9.40 -14.14
N PRO A 171 -2.84 -10.69 -14.51
CA PRO A 171 -3.16 -11.75 -13.56
C PRO A 171 -2.09 -11.86 -12.44
N GLY A 172 -2.52 -12.27 -11.25
CA GLY A 172 -1.63 -12.52 -10.12
C GLY A 172 -1.39 -11.29 -9.21
N ILE A 173 -2.17 -10.22 -9.37
CA ILE A 173 -2.18 -9.09 -8.44
C ILE A 173 -3.42 -9.20 -7.55
N SER A 174 -3.21 -9.44 -6.25
CA SER A 174 -4.28 -9.76 -5.31
C SER A 174 -5.44 -8.76 -5.29
N THR A 175 -5.14 -7.46 -5.37
CA THR A 175 -6.13 -6.38 -5.31
C THR A 175 -6.93 -6.26 -6.59
N THR A 176 -6.26 -6.15 -7.73
CA THR A 176 -6.93 -5.89 -9.00
C THR A 176 -7.67 -7.11 -9.52
N ASP A 177 -7.20 -8.33 -9.21
CA ASP A 177 -7.93 -9.57 -9.50
C ASP A 177 -9.20 -9.69 -8.63
N ALA A 178 -9.14 -9.28 -7.34
CA ALA A 178 -10.32 -9.24 -6.48
C ALA A 178 -11.34 -8.19 -6.96
N ARG A 179 -10.88 -7.00 -7.40
CA ARG A 179 -11.74 -5.96 -7.99
C ARG A 179 -12.45 -6.46 -9.24
N ALA A 180 -11.70 -7.10 -10.17
CA ALA A 180 -12.25 -7.66 -11.39
C ALA A 180 -13.27 -8.78 -11.11
N LYS A 181 -12.97 -9.65 -10.14
CA LYS A 181 -13.87 -10.71 -9.67
C LYS A 181 -15.18 -10.13 -9.11
N GLY A 182 -15.09 -9.19 -8.16
CA GLY A 182 -16.27 -8.55 -7.56
C GLY A 182 -17.12 -7.84 -8.60
N PHE A 183 -16.49 -7.15 -9.56
CA PHE A 183 -17.18 -6.53 -10.69
C PHE A 183 -17.92 -7.57 -11.55
N GLU A 184 -17.28 -8.65 -11.95
CA GLU A 184 -17.87 -9.70 -12.78
C GLU A 184 -19.07 -10.37 -12.09
N GLU A 185 -18.92 -10.68 -10.79
CA GLU A 185 -20.01 -11.30 -10.01
C GLU A 185 -21.23 -10.38 -9.90
N GLU A 186 -21.02 -9.09 -9.70
CA GLU A 186 -22.10 -8.14 -9.51
C GLU A 186 -22.78 -7.76 -10.83
N ILE A 187 -22.00 -7.51 -11.90
CA ILE A 187 -22.53 -7.08 -13.18
C ILE A 187 -23.44 -8.15 -13.81
N LYS A 188 -23.15 -9.43 -13.56
CA LYS A 188 -23.98 -10.56 -14.01
C LYS A 188 -25.38 -10.58 -13.39
N LYS A 189 -25.62 -9.83 -12.30
CA LYS A 189 -26.94 -9.67 -11.69
C LYS A 189 -27.84 -8.68 -12.45
N THR A 190 -27.29 -7.96 -13.44
CA THR A 190 -28.00 -7.02 -14.30
C THR A 190 -28.22 -7.63 -15.69
N PRO A 191 -29.35 -8.27 -15.97
CA PRO A 191 -29.52 -9.11 -17.17
C PRO A 191 -29.37 -8.38 -18.51
N GLY A 192 -29.52 -7.06 -18.53
CA GLY A 192 -29.36 -6.23 -19.73
C GLY A 192 -27.92 -5.86 -20.03
N LEU A 193 -26.97 -6.09 -19.10
CA LEU A 193 -25.55 -5.86 -19.31
C LEU A 193 -24.84 -7.16 -19.67
N LYS A 194 -24.01 -7.09 -20.72
CA LYS A 194 -23.17 -8.19 -21.16
C LYS A 194 -21.72 -7.92 -20.75
N TYR A 195 -21.22 -8.70 -19.81
CA TYR A 195 -19.79 -8.70 -19.50
C TYR A 195 -19.01 -9.35 -20.65
N ILE A 196 -18.11 -8.61 -21.28
CA ILE A 196 -17.32 -9.08 -22.43
C ILE A 196 -15.91 -9.53 -22.05
N GLY A 197 -15.63 -9.61 -20.74
CA GLY A 197 -14.36 -10.08 -20.24
C GLY A 197 -13.46 -8.95 -19.75
N GLN A 198 -12.17 -9.27 -19.62
CA GLN A 198 -11.16 -8.32 -19.19
C GLN A 198 -9.99 -8.27 -20.17
N GLU A 199 -9.41 -7.08 -20.27
CA GLU A 199 -8.17 -6.78 -21.00
C GLU A 199 -7.10 -6.33 -20.02
N TYR A 200 -5.84 -6.49 -20.37
CA TYR A 200 -4.72 -6.21 -19.46
C TYR A 200 -3.88 -5.03 -19.93
N SER A 201 -3.67 -4.06 -19.03
CA SER A 201 -2.90 -2.84 -19.28
C SER A 201 -1.41 -2.99 -18.97
N ASN A 202 -1.01 -4.01 -18.21
CA ASN A 202 0.32 -4.15 -17.64
C ASN A 202 0.77 -2.91 -16.85
N ASP A 203 -0.17 -2.25 -16.18
CA ASP A 203 0.04 -1.01 -15.42
C ASP A 203 0.53 0.18 -16.27
N LYS A 204 0.22 0.16 -17.58
CA LYS A 204 0.65 1.18 -18.56
C LYS A 204 -0.56 1.87 -19.17
N PRO A 205 -0.71 3.21 -18.94
CA PRO A 205 -1.88 3.95 -19.45
C PRO A 205 -2.01 3.90 -20.97
N GLU A 206 -0.89 3.88 -21.69
CA GLU A 206 -0.91 3.77 -23.17
C GLU A 206 -1.43 2.43 -23.67
N ILE A 207 -1.16 1.34 -22.94
CA ILE A 207 -1.72 0.02 -23.26
C ILE A 207 -3.22 0.01 -22.92
N ALA A 208 -3.63 0.55 -21.77
CA ALA A 208 -5.03 0.67 -21.41
C ALA A 208 -5.83 1.49 -22.45
N ALA A 209 -5.25 2.60 -22.95
CA ALA A 209 -5.85 3.42 -24.00
C ALA A 209 -6.04 2.62 -25.30
N SER A 210 -5.03 1.84 -25.70
CA SER A 210 -5.11 0.96 -26.88
C SER A 210 -6.18 -0.12 -26.71
N LYS A 211 -6.27 -0.73 -25.50
CA LYS A 211 -7.30 -1.74 -25.19
C LYS A 211 -8.71 -1.16 -25.24
N ALA A 212 -8.91 0.04 -24.66
CA ALA A 212 -10.20 0.73 -24.70
C ALA A 212 -10.66 1.04 -26.14
N THR A 213 -9.75 1.56 -26.97
CA THR A 213 -10.08 1.85 -28.39
C THR A 213 -10.31 0.60 -29.22
N ALA A 214 -9.55 -0.46 -29.00
CA ALA A 214 -9.76 -1.74 -29.65
C ALA A 214 -11.12 -2.37 -29.28
N ALA A 215 -11.47 -2.34 -27.99
CA ALA A 215 -12.76 -2.82 -27.51
C ALA A 215 -13.93 -2.01 -28.11
N LEU A 216 -13.80 -0.68 -28.18
CA LEU A 216 -14.80 0.18 -28.82
C LEU A 216 -15.04 -0.17 -30.30
N ALA A 217 -13.98 -0.50 -31.02
CA ALA A 217 -14.07 -0.90 -32.41
C ALA A 217 -14.69 -2.31 -32.58
N ALA A 218 -14.34 -3.24 -31.70
CA ALA A 218 -14.83 -4.63 -31.76
C ALA A 218 -16.27 -4.79 -31.23
N HIS A 219 -16.71 -3.91 -30.32
CA HIS A 219 -18.01 -3.98 -29.65
C HIS A 219 -18.78 -2.66 -29.82
N PRO A 220 -19.56 -2.51 -30.94
CA PRO A 220 -20.34 -1.28 -31.20
C PRO A 220 -21.37 -0.98 -30.12
N ASP A 221 -21.76 -1.97 -29.31
CA ASP A 221 -22.66 -1.91 -28.17
C ASP A 221 -21.94 -1.68 -26.82
N LEU A 222 -20.63 -1.41 -26.83
CA LEU A 222 -19.87 -1.06 -25.63
C LEU A 222 -20.40 0.24 -25.02
N VAL A 223 -20.83 0.16 -23.77
CA VAL A 223 -21.42 1.28 -23.01
C VAL A 223 -20.64 1.63 -21.75
N GLY A 224 -19.78 0.72 -21.27
CA GLY A 224 -19.07 0.95 -20.02
C GLY A 224 -17.72 0.23 -19.94
N ILE A 225 -16.77 0.88 -19.25
CA ILE A 225 -15.45 0.33 -18.91
C ILE A 225 -15.22 0.53 -17.42
N PHE A 226 -14.75 -0.52 -16.75
CA PHE A 226 -14.18 -0.44 -15.40
C PHE A 226 -12.66 -0.57 -15.48
N GLY A 227 -11.93 0.47 -15.05
CA GLY A 227 -10.48 0.44 -14.84
C GLY A 227 -10.16 0.03 -13.41
N THR A 228 -9.48 -1.10 -13.21
CA THR A 228 -9.28 -1.69 -11.88
C THR A 228 -8.25 -0.96 -11.01
N ASN A 229 -7.48 -0.03 -11.59
CA ASN A 229 -6.52 0.82 -10.87
C ASN A 229 -6.36 2.17 -11.57
N LEU A 230 -5.53 3.03 -10.99
CA LEU A 230 -5.23 4.38 -11.43
C LEU A 230 -4.89 4.44 -12.93
N PHE A 231 -3.86 3.73 -13.36
CA PHE A 231 -3.36 3.81 -14.74
C PHE A 231 -4.28 3.14 -15.76
N SER A 232 -4.99 2.07 -15.38
CA SER A 232 -5.99 1.45 -16.25
C SER A 232 -7.17 2.39 -16.53
N ALA A 233 -7.64 3.12 -15.52
CA ALA A 233 -8.74 4.08 -15.68
C ALA A 233 -8.30 5.34 -16.47
N GLU A 234 -7.13 5.91 -16.18
CA GLU A 234 -6.58 7.05 -16.91
C GLU A 234 -6.35 6.74 -18.39
N GLY A 235 -5.81 5.54 -18.66
CA GLY A 235 -5.61 5.08 -20.02
C GLY A 235 -6.93 4.90 -20.77
N ALA A 236 -7.94 4.24 -20.16
CA ALA A 236 -9.26 4.11 -20.74
C ALA A 236 -9.88 5.47 -21.06
N ALA A 237 -9.80 6.43 -20.13
CA ALA A 237 -10.28 7.80 -20.33
C ALA A 237 -9.60 8.49 -21.51
N THR A 238 -8.28 8.34 -21.61
CA THR A 238 -7.48 8.91 -22.72
C THR A 238 -7.86 8.26 -24.06
N GLY A 239 -8.00 6.94 -24.13
CA GLY A 239 -8.38 6.21 -25.34
C GLY A 239 -9.76 6.61 -25.83
N LEU A 240 -10.76 6.62 -24.94
CA LEU A 240 -12.14 7.01 -25.33
C LEU A 240 -12.24 8.49 -25.71
N ARG A 241 -11.50 9.38 -25.05
CA ARG A 241 -11.44 10.80 -25.43
C ARG A 241 -10.86 10.98 -26.82
N SER A 242 -9.75 10.31 -27.13
CA SER A 242 -9.10 10.37 -28.45
C SER A 242 -10.00 9.80 -29.57
N ALA A 243 -10.82 8.82 -29.24
CA ALA A 243 -11.81 8.23 -30.16
C ALA A 243 -13.12 9.03 -30.24
N GLY A 244 -13.28 10.13 -29.50
CA GLY A 244 -14.52 10.92 -29.46
C GLY A 244 -15.70 10.18 -28.80
N ALA A 245 -15.43 9.15 -27.97
CA ALA A 245 -16.43 8.24 -27.41
C ALA A 245 -16.76 8.50 -25.94
N SER A 246 -16.15 9.48 -25.27
CA SER A 246 -16.32 9.75 -23.83
C SER A 246 -17.77 10.03 -23.41
N LYS A 247 -18.62 10.50 -24.31
CA LYS A 247 -20.05 10.70 -24.01
C LYS A 247 -20.86 9.41 -24.17
N LYS A 248 -20.39 8.48 -25.01
CA LYS A 248 -21.09 7.23 -25.32
C LYS A 248 -20.75 6.11 -24.33
N VAL A 249 -19.48 5.96 -23.97
CA VAL A 249 -19.00 4.90 -23.10
C VAL A 249 -18.68 5.52 -21.72
N LYS A 250 -19.28 4.97 -20.68
CA LYS A 250 -19.09 5.39 -19.30
C LYS A 250 -17.84 4.74 -18.71
N ILE A 251 -17.11 5.46 -17.88
CA ILE A 251 -15.96 4.93 -17.17
C ILE A 251 -16.22 5.02 -15.67
N VAL A 252 -16.02 3.91 -14.97
CA VAL A 252 -15.80 3.86 -13.53
C VAL A 252 -14.36 3.46 -13.33
N GLY A 253 -13.59 4.26 -12.56
CA GLY A 253 -12.21 3.99 -12.21
C GLY A 253 -12.07 3.55 -10.76
N PHE A 254 -11.09 2.73 -10.46
CA PHE A 254 -10.59 2.59 -9.11
C PHE A 254 -9.52 3.65 -8.87
N ASP A 255 -9.35 4.06 -7.59
CA ASP A 255 -8.47 5.13 -7.16
C ASP A 255 -9.02 6.55 -7.40
N ALA A 256 -8.32 7.57 -6.90
CA ALA A 256 -8.69 8.97 -7.02
C ALA A 256 -7.45 9.87 -7.14
N GLY A 257 -6.58 9.55 -8.11
CA GLY A 257 -5.42 10.38 -8.43
C GLY A 257 -5.82 11.72 -9.05
N PRO A 258 -4.94 12.74 -9.00
CA PRO A 258 -5.25 14.08 -9.49
C PRO A 258 -5.77 14.10 -10.93
N LYS A 259 -5.21 13.26 -11.81
CA LYS A 259 -5.67 13.17 -13.21
C LYS A 259 -7.05 12.54 -13.34
N GLN A 260 -7.35 11.52 -12.54
CA GLN A 260 -8.67 10.90 -12.50
C GLN A 260 -9.73 11.89 -11.97
N VAL A 261 -9.39 12.68 -10.95
CA VAL A 261 -10.27 13.74 -10.40
C VAL A 261 -10.53 14.81 -11.46
N GLU A 262 -9.51 15.24 -12.19
CA GLU A 262 -9.68 16.17 -13.34
C GLU A 262 -10.61 15.56 -14.41
N ASP A 263 -10.43 14.30 -14.77
CA ASP A 263 -11.27 13.63 -15.77
C ASP A 263 -12.73 13.45 -15.26
N LEU A 264 -12.92 13.30 -13.93
CA LEU A 264 -14.23 13.29 -13.29
C LEU A 264 -14.90 14.68 -13.37
N GLU A 265 -14.17 15.77 -13.06
CA GLU A 265 -14.66 17.16 -13.21
C GLU A 265 -15.11 17.46 -14.63
N GLN A 266 -14.32 17.00 -15.62
CA GLN A 266 -14.62 17.17 -17.04
C GLN A 266 -15.73 16.24 -17.55
N GLY A 267 -16.18 15.26 -16.74
CA GLY A 267 -17.20 14.29 -17.10
C GLY A 267 -16.71 13.23 -18.10
N ILE A 268 -15.41 13.03 -18.22
CA ILE A 268 -14.78 11.96 -19.02
C ILE A 268 -14.88 10.65 -18.25
N VAL A 269 -14.63 10.67 -16.96
CA VAL A 269 -14.90 9.61 -15.99
C VAL A 269 -16.17 9.98 -15.22
N GLN A 270 -16.99 9.03 -14.82
CA GLN A 270 -18.26 9.29 -14.16
C GLN A 270 -18.27 8.97 -12.67
N ALA A 271 -17.47 7.99 -12.25
CA ALA A 271 -17.31 7.65 -10.83
C ALA A 271 -15.91 7.08 -10.57
N LEU A 272 -15.42 7.28 -9.35
CA LEU A 272 -14.16 6.73 -8.85
C LEU A 272 -14.41 5.98 -7.54
N ILE A 273 -13.82 4.81 -7.40
CA ILE A 273 -13.81 4.05 -6.14
C ILE A 273 -12.52 4.41 -5.42
N ALA A 274 -12.58 5.43 -4.58
CA ALA A 274 -11.41 6.01 -3.91
C ALA A 274 -11.10 5.28 -2.60
N GLN A 275 -9.86 4.86 -2.41
CA GLN A 275 -9.36 4.15 -1.24
C GLN A 275 -8.86 5.13 -0.15
N LYS A 276 -8.33 4.58 0.95
CA LYS A 276 -7.63 5.33 2.03
C LYS A 276 -6.14 4.95 2.12
N PRO A 277 -5.32 5.25 1.13
CA PRO A 277 -3.93 4.80 1.14
C PRO A 277 -3.11 5.35 2.31
N ALA A 278 -3.36 6.58 2.77
CA ALA A 278 -2.70 7.13 3.96
C ALA A 278 -3.00 6.28 5.21
N ASP A 279 -4.24 5.83 5.39
CA ASP A 279 -4.62 4.95 6.52
C ASP A 279 -3.95 3.58 6.41
N ILE A 280 -3.78 3.03 5.19
CA ILE A 280 -3.05 1.78 4.96
C ILE A 280 -1.59 1.94 5.41
N GLY A 281 -0.93 3.02 4.99
CA GLY A 281 0.45 3.31 5.37
C GLY A 281 0.63 3.51 6.87
N LYS A 282 -0.27 4.29 7.48
CA LYS A 282 -0.29 4.53 8.93
C LYS A 282 -0.49 3.24 9.71
N ALA A 283 -1.53 2.48 9.41
CA ALA A 283 -1.79 1.20 10.07
C ALA A 283 -0.63 0.22 9.88
N GLY A 284 0.00 0.20 8.70
CA GLY A 284 1.18 -0.62 8.43
C GLY A 284 2.32 -0.34 9.41
N VAL A 285 2.64 0.92 9.66
CA VAL A 285 3.66 1.32 10.65
C VAL A 285 3.24 0.96 12.07
N GLU A 286 1.99 1.25 12.45
CA GLU A 286 1.46 0.93 13.78
C GLU A 286 1.57 -0.58 14.07
N GLN A 287 1.18 -1.45 13.10
CA GLN A 287 1.30 -2.90 13.26
C GLN A 287 2.77 -3.37 13.28
N ALA A 288 3.66 -2.73 12.51
CA ALA A 288 5.08 -3.02 12.55
C ALA A 288 5.67 -2.73 13.94
N ILE A 289 5.38 -1.58 14.51
CA ILE A 289 5.85 -1.17 15.84
C ILE A 289 5.27 -2.10 16.93
N ALA A 290 3.98 -2.44 16.86
CA ALA A 290 3.37 -3.40 17.79
C ALA A 290 4.06 -4.77 17.73
N ALA A 291 4.30 -5.29 16.53
CA ALA A 291 5.02 -6.55 16.34
C ALA A 291 6.46 -6.52 16.91
N LEU A 292 7.16 -5.40 16.76
CA LEU A 292 8.53 -5.20 17.26
C LEU A 292 8.59 -5.07 18.78
N LYS A 293 7.54 -4.54 19.40
CA LYS A 293 7.39 -4.44 20.86
C LYS A 293 6.85 -5.73 21.50
N GLY A 294 6.41 -6.71 20.69
CA GLY A 294 5.75 -7.92 21.18
C GLY A 294 4.32 -7.67 21.66
N GLU A 295 3.71 -6.58 21.23
CA GLU A 295 2.33 -6.23 21.50
C GLU A 295 1.37 -6.99 20.56
N PRO A 296 0.06 -7.09 20.87
CA PRO A 296 -0.92 -7.73 19.99
C PRO A 296 -0.99 -7.06 18.61
N VAL A 297 -0.98 -7.86 17.55
CA VAL A 297 -1.08 -7.43 16.16
C VAL A 297 -2.39 -7.92 15.55
N GLN A 298 -3.10 -7.03 14.86
CA GLN A 298 -4.28 -7.41 14.08
C GLN A 298 -3.82 -8.08 12.78
N LYS A 299 -4.25 -9.33 12.56
CA LYS A 299 -3.82 -10.12 11.39
C LYS A 299 -4.31 -9.57 10.06
N LYS A 300 -5.53 -9.01 10.04
CA LYS A 300 -6.12 -8.36 8.85
C LYS A 300 -6.79 -7.05 9.25
N ILE A 301 -6.50 -6.00 8.52
CA ILE A 301 -7.12 -4.68 8.68
C ILE A 301 -7.69 -4.27 7.33
N GLY A 302 -9.02 -4.13 7.29
CA GLY A 302 -9.73 -3.57 6.14
C GLY A 302 -9.83 -2.05 6.26
N THR A 303 -9.40 -1.32 5.26
CA THR A 303 -9.69 0.11 5.12
C THR A 303 -10.88 0.29 4.17
N GLY A 304 -11.73 1.26 4.48
CA GLY A 304 -12.89 1.57 3.65
C GLY A 304 -12.51 2.26 2.34
N PHE A 305 -13.51 2.47 1.52
CA PHE A 305 -13.45 3.27 0.31
C PHE A 305 -14.70 4.15 0.21
N VAL A 306 -14.72 5.09 -0.73
CA VAL A 306 -15.88 5.92 -1.05
C VAL A 306 -16.08 5.96 -2.56
N VAL A 307 -17.35 6.02 -3.00
CA VAL A 307 -17.67 6.30 -4.40
C VAL A 307 -17.67 7.81 -4.60
N VAL A 308 -16.69 8.29 -5.36
CA VAL A 308 -16.54 9.71 -5.71
C VAL A 308 -17.20 9.98 -7.05
N THR A 309 -18.07 10.96 -7.08
CA THR A 309 -18.74 11.46 -8.27
C THR A 309 -18.54 12.96 -8.40
N LYS A 310 -18.92 13.54 -9.53
CA LYS A 310 -18.86 14.99 -9.72
C LYS A 310 -19.66 15.76 -8.67
N ASP A 311 -20.75 15.16 -8.16
CA ASP A 311 -21.65 15.83 -7.24
C ASP A 311 -21.10 15.89 -5.81
N ASN A 312 -20.29 14.89 -5.39
CA ASN A 312 -19.75 14.78 -4.03
C ASN A 312 -18.24 14.99 -3.91
N MET A 313 -17.50 15.15 -5.00
CA MET A 313 -16.04 15.24 -4.96
C MET A 313 -15.49 16.41 -4.12
N ASN A 314 -16.30 17.45 -3.90
CA ASN A 314 -15.94 18.59 -3.08
C ASN A 314 -16.41 18.48 -1.62
N ASP A 315 -17.08 17.41 -1.25
CA ASP A 315 -17.59 17.22 0.11
C ASP A 315 -16.42 17.03 1.08
N PRO A 316 -16.45 17.64 2.28
CA PRO A 316 -15.39 17.52 3.27
C PRO A 316 -15.06 16.08 3.65
N ASP A 317 -16.06 15.19 3.66
CA ASP A 317 -15.89 13.78 4.00
C ASP A 317 -15.24 12.96 2.86
N VAL A 318 -15.25 13.47 1.62
CA VAL A 318 -14.66 12.83 0.45
C VAL A 318 -13.21 13.30 0.23
N GLN A 319 -12.88 14.54 0.58
CA GLN A 319 -11.56 15.12 0.38
C GLN A 319 -10.39 14.26 0.93
N PRO A 320 -10.50 13.59 2.10
CA PRO A 320 -9.43 12.73 2.61
C PRO A 320 -9.13 11.49 1.76
N PHE A 321 -10.02 11.14 0.84
CA PHE A 321 -9.83 10.01 -0.09
C PHE A 321 -9.15 10.41 -1.41
N LEU A 322 -8.96 11.72 -1.68
CA LEU A 322 -8.29 12.17 -2.88
C LEU A 322 -6.76 12.08 -2.69
N TYR A 323 -6.07 11.57 -3.72
CA TYR A 323 -4.66 11.23 -3.58
C TYR A 323 -3.74 12.43 -3.76
N LYS A 324 -2.58 12.35 -3.10
CA LYS A 324 -1.54 13.38 -3.14
C LYS A 324 -0.49 13.05 -4.20
N SER A 325 0.06 14.11 -4.82
CA SER A 325 1.22 13.99 -5.71
C SER A 325 2.56 14.03 -4.97
N SER A 326 2.56 14.47 -3.73
CA SER A 326 3.75 14.54 -2.86
C SER A 326 3.35 14.65 -1.39
N CYS A 327 4.23 14.26 -0.51
CA CYS A 327 4.13 14.57 0.90
C CYS A 327 4.71 15.95 1.21
#